data_b2d5f7a2c0bc2fdb4e0caea05fbab030
#
_entry.id   b2d5f7a2c0bc2fdb4e0caea05fbab030
#
_cell.length_a   1.000
_cell.length_b   1.000
_cell.length_c   1.000
_cell.angle_alpha   90.00
_cell.angle_beta   90.00
_cell.angle_gamma   90.00
#
_symmetry.space_group_name_H-M   'P 1'
#
loop_
_entity.id
_entity.type
_entity.pdbx_description
1 polymer ?
#
loop_
_entity_poly.entity_id
_entity_poly.type
_entity_poly.pdbx_seq_one_letter_code
_entity_poly.pdbx_strand_id
1 'polypeptide(L)'
;ELIDFDTNQTRAYAQGLVDLGDPNWGGRLSGTVEEENAAQSIKTNFSNSGLPSTLEEFDVPLYYMGNTFEMMICIPGNVGGIFGGPAPCSVADLDRDEVQFEHRSDFVVQGYSGSVNIPASSDVQVIDLDMGNETQDWSAASNGIGLVWLLDGENGQQGTESNTILMKRAQENSLRGLIVVNSRQNCDDLVSGDCVPYSKSLDITEFEERPYDIGFVMVSKSVGESIRDQVVNSEGMLEFRIEVDNQNNGNVHVPCGILEGETEQLVVIGAHHDTVYNGQGAVDNTAGTATVMEMARQFGLLQEELGEPVLTI
;
A
#
# COMPACT_ATOMS: atom_id res chain seq x y z
N GLU A 1 35.61 -17.35 -17.87
CA GLU A 1 34.24 -17.09 -17.40
C GLU A 1 33.74 -15.87 -18.18
N LEU A 2 32.67 -16.04 -18.97
CA LEU A 2 32.16 -14.99 -19.87
C LEU A 2 31.26 -13.99 -19.14
N ILE A 3 30.73 -14.34 -17.96
CA ILE A 3 29.91 -13.48 -17.12
C ILE A 3 30.45 -13.56 -15.70
N ASP A 4 30.82 -12.42 -15.12
CA ASP A 4 31.21 -12.27 -13.72
C ASP A 4 30.24 -11.30 -13.04
N PHE A 5 29.13 -11.86 -12.53
CA PHE A 5 28.08 -11.10 -11.88
C PHE A 5 28.60 -10.46 -10.59
N ASP A 6 28.74 -9.14 -10.57
CA ASP A 6 29.29 -8.41 -9.43
C ASP A 6 28.19 -8.10 -8.38
N THR A 7 28.21 -8.89 -7.30
CA THR A 7 27.26 -8.70 -6.19
C THR A 7 27.45 -7.39 -5.43
N ASN A 8 28.66 -6.80 -5.42
CA ASN A 8 28.88 -5.50 -4.80
C ASN A 8 28.29 -4.39 -5.67
N GLN A 9 28.42 -4.50 -6.99
CA GLN A 9 27.80 -3.56 -7.93
C GLN A 9 26.28 -3.65 -7.86
N THR A 10 25.71 -4.86 -7.83
CA THR A 10 24.27 -5.08 -7.64
C THR A 10 23.77 -4.43 -6.35
N ARG A 11 24.53 -4.60 -5.24
CA ARG A 11 24.19 -3.94 -3.96
C ARG A 11 24.27 -2.42 -4.07
N ALA A 12 25.25 -1.89 -4.77
CA ALA A 12 25.39 -0.44 -4.98
C ALA A 12 24.21 0.13 -5.78
N TYR A 13 23.75 -0.57 -6.82
CA TYR A 13 22.54 -0.20 -7.56
C TYR A 13 21.30 -0.22 -6.66
N ALA A 14 21.12 -1.29 -5.88
CA ALA A 14 19.99 -1.39 -4.96
C ALA A 14 20.00 -0.26 -3.92
N GLN A 15 21.14 0.03 -3.31
CA GLN A 15 21.27 1.13 -2.35
C GLN A 15 20.99 2.48 -3.00
N GLY A 16 21.53 2.73 -4.20
CA GLY A 16 21.28 3.98 -4.94
C GLY A 16 19.79 4.19 -5.24
N LEU A 17 19.03 3.13 -5.56
CA LEU A 17 17.58 3.22 -5.76
C LEU A 17 16.82 3.45 -4.45
N VAL A 18 17.23 2.78 -3.36
CA VAL A 18 16.64 3.01 -2.02
C VAL A 18 16.82 4.46 -1.57
N ASP A 19 18.00 5.03 -1.81
CA ASP A 19 18.34 6.41 -1.42
C ASP A 19 17.53 7.49 -2.19
N LEU A 20 16.87 7.11 -3.30
CA LEU A 20 15.96 7.96 -4.07
C LEU A 20 14.53 7.98 -3.53
N GLY A 21 14.21 7.18 -2.51
CA GLY A 21 12.88 7.15 -1.93
C GLY A 21 12.49 8.44 -1.22
N ASP A 22 11.18 8.66 -1.06
CA ASP A 22 10.62 9.81 -0.35
C ASP A 22 11.28 10.00 1.02
N PRO A 23 11.73 11.21 1.37
CA PRO A 23 12.51 11.45 2.59
C PRO A 23 11.71 11.19 3.88
N ASN A 24 10.38 11.23 3.83
CA ASN A 24 9.53 11.00 5.00
C ASN A 24 9.06 9.53 5.06
N TRP A 25 8.74 8.94 3.90
CA TRP A 25 8.06 7.65 3.82
C TRP A 25 8.92 6.55 3.22
N GLY A 26 10.01 6.90 2.55
CA GLY A 26 11.00 5.97 1.99
C GLY A 26 10.58 5.32 0.67
N GLY A 27 9.33 5.48 0.23
CA GLY A 27 8.81 4.86 -0.97
C GLY A 27 9.14 5.61 -2.26
N ARG A 28 8.96 4.93 -3.38
CA ARG A 28 9.00 5.44 -4.75
C ARG A 28 7.69 5.08 -5.42
N LEU A 29 6.59 5.68 -4.92
CA LEU A 29 5.26 5.39 -5.42
C LEU A 29 5.15 5.78 -6.89
N SER A 30 4.51 4.96 -7.71
CA SER A 30 4.29 5.20 -9.13
C SER A 30 3.75 6.61 -9.39
N GLY A 31 4.35 7.34 -10.32
CA GLY A 31 3.98 8.70 -10.70
C GLY A 31 4.49 9.81 -9.77
N THR A 32 5.26 9.48 -8.73
CA THR A 32 5.93 10.49 -7.90
C THR A 32 7.28 10.88 -8.48
N VAL A 33 7.83 12.00 -8.01
CA VAL A 33 9.16 12.46 -8.41
C VAL A 33 10.26 11.46 -8.03
N GLU A 34 10.07 10.68 -6.98
CA GLU A 34 10.99 9.63 -6.54
C GLU A 34 11.01 8.47 -7.54
N GLU A 35 9.85 8.09 -8.07
CA GLU A 35 9.74 7.09 -9.14
C GLU A 35 10.41 7.58 -10.42
N GLU A 36 10.14 8.81 -10.86
CA GLU A 36 10.77 9.42 -12.04
C GLU A 36 12.29 9.49 -11.90
N ASN A 37 12.80 9.91 -10.74
CA ASN A 37 14.23 9.95 -10.44
C ASN A 37 14.87 8.56 -10.50
N ALA A 38 14.19 7.53 -10.00
CA ALA A 38 14.65 6.16 -10.08
C ALA A 38 14.69 5.67 -11.53
N ALA A 39 13.63 5.91 -12.31
CA ALA A 39 13.56 5.57 -13.73
C ALA A 39 14.69 6.25 -14.53
N GLN A 40 14.95 7.53 -14.28
CA GLN A 40 16.05 8.26 -14.92
C GLN A 40 17.44 7.74 -14.52
N SER A 41 17.62 7.31 -13.27
CA SER A 41 18.84 6.67 -12.79
C SER A 41 19.08 5.34 -13.49
N ILE A 42 18.04 4.50 -13.62
CA ILE A 42 18.11 3.20 -14.33
C ILE A 42 18.47 3.40 -15.80
N LYS A 43 17.77 4.31 -16.50
CA LYS A 43 18.08 4.68 -17.90
C LYS A 43 19.54 5.09 -18.06
N THR A 44 20.04 5.94 -17.15
CA THR A 44 21.43 6.40 -17.17
C THR A 44 22.41 5.23 -17.00
N ASN A 45 22.12 4.29 -16.13
CA ASN A 45 22.94 3.08 -15.96
C ASN A 45 22.93 2.19 -17.19
N PHE A 46 21.80 2.01 -17.87
CA PHE A 46 21.74 1.30 -19.15
C PHE A 46 22.60 1.98 -20.21
N SER A 47 22.51 3.31 -20.35
CA SER A 47 23.37 4.07 -21.27
C SER A 47 24.87 3.89 -20.94
N ASN A 48 25.23 3.98 -19.66
CA ASN A 48 26.62 3.80 -19.20
C ASN A 48 27.15 2.38 -19.43
N SER A 49 26.24 1.40 -19.55
CA SER A 49 26.53 0.02 -19.89
C SER A 49 26.64 -0.22 -21.40
N GLY A 50 26.57 0.82 -22.21
CA GLY A 50 26.66 0.73 -23.67
C GLY A 50 25.36 0.38 -24.38
N LEU A 51 24.22 0.28 -23.68
CA LEU A 51 22.93 -0.03 -24.28
C LEU A 51 22.22 1.26 -24.72
N PRO A 52 21.76 1.37 -25.98
CA PRO A 52 20.77 2.36 -26.36
C PRO A 52 19.58 2.32 -25.40
N SER A 53 19.25 3.45 -24.78
CA SER A 53 18.24 3.47 -23.73
C SER A 53 17.23 4.59 -23.91
N THR A 54 15.97 4.28 -23.63
CA THR A 54 14.84 5.21 -23.67
C THR A 54 14.17 5.30 -22.30
N LEU A 55 13.36 6.32 -22.13
CA LEU A 55 12.42 6.46 -21.02
C LEU A 55 11.05 6.62 -21.64
N GLU A 56 10.26 5.58 -21.53
CA GLU A 56 8.89 5.57 -22.05
C GLU A 56 7.94 6.09 -20.98
N GLU A 57 6.94 6.86 -21.38
CA GLU A 57 5.94 7.43 -20.48
C GLU A 57 4.57 6.82 -20.79
N PHE A 58 3.83 6.48 -19.75
CA PHE A 58 2.49 5.89 -19.86
C PHE A 58 1.52 6.59 -18.95
N ASP A 59 0.34 6.93 -19.47
CA ASP A 59 -0.77 7.43 -18.68
C ASP A 59 -1.54 6.26 -18.08
N VAL A 60 -1.55 6.19 -16.74
CA VAL A 60 -2.27 5.16 -15.99
C VAL A 60 -3.02 5.78 -14.82
N PRO A 61 -4.06 5.10 -14.30
CA PRO A 61 -4.66 5.52 -13.04
C PRO A 61 -3.65 5.44 -11.90
N LEU A 62 -3.57 6.49 -11.08
CA LEU A 62 -2.66 6.59 -9.95
C LEU A 62 -3.39 7.09 -8.70
N TYR A 63 -2.74 6.95 -7.56
CA TYR A 63 -3.15 7.56 -6.30
C TYR A 63 -1.96 8.20 -5.62
N TYR A 64 -2.20 9.31 -4.93
CA TYR A 64 -1.18 10.00 -4.15
C TYR A 64 -1.67 10.18 -2.71
N MET A 65 -0.76 10.06 -1.77
CA MET A 65 -1.07 10.29 -0.36
C MET A 65 -1.15 11.79 -0.08
N GLY A 66 -2.24 12.23 0.56
CA GLY A 66 -2.40 13.59 1.04
C GLY A 66 -1.59 13.86 2.32
N ASN A 67 -2.06 14.82 3.10
CA ASN A 67 -1.37 15.25 4.32
C ASN A 67 -2.12 14.87 5.60
N THR A 68 -3.31 14.29 5.49
CA THR A 68 -4.16 13.95 6.63
C THR A 68 -4.24 12.45 6.82
N PHE A 69 -3.74 11.96 7.96
CA PHE A 69 -3.77 10.56 8.37
C PHE A 69 -4.02 10.50 9.87
N GLU A 70 -5.29 10.56 10.26
CA GLU A 70 -5.72 10.57 11.65
C GLU A 70 -6.64 9.39 11.91
N MET A 71 -6.31 8.60 12.92
CA MET A 71 -7.16 7.55 13.44
C MET A 71 -7.01 7.54 14.96
N MET A 72 -8.14 7.66 15.66
CA MET A 72 -8.17 7.58 17.11
C MET A 72 -9.50 7.05 17.63
N ILE A 73 -9.46 6.46 18.81
CA ILE A 73 -10.67 6.13 19.58
C ILE A 73 -10.82 7.20 20.66
N CYS A 74 -11.99 7.81 20.68
CA CYS A 74 -12.42 8.67 21.78
C CYS A 74 -13.38 7.88 22.68
N ILE A 75 -13.06 7.81 23.96
CA ILE A 75 -13.90 7.18 24.98
C ILE A 75 -14.60 8.29 25.75
N PRO A 76 -15.95 8.38 25.72
CA PRO A 76 -16.69 9.40 26.43
C PRO A 76 -16.41 9.34 27.92
N GLY A 77 -16.03 10.47 28.52
CA GLY A 77 -15.84 10.58 29.96
C GLY A 77 -17.15 10.50 30.75
N ASN A 78 -17.10 9.99 31.98
CA ASN A 78 -18.22 10.04 32.89
C ASN A 78 -18.39 11.49 33.42
N VAL A 79 -19.26 12.26 32.77
CA VAL A 79 -19.65 13.57 33.36
C VAL A 79 -20.58 13.30 34.51
N GLY A 80 -20.03 13.33 35.73
CA GLY A 80 -20.79 13.23 37.00
C GLY A 80 -21.70 14.45 37.17
N GLY A 81 -22.79 14.52 36.42
CA GLY A 81 -23.82 15.56 36.53
C GLY A 81 -25.20 14.95 36.71
N ILE A 82 -26.09 15.69 37.37
CA ILE A 82 -27.47 15.30 37.76
C ILE A 82 -28.37 14.87 36.53
N PHE A 83 -27.84 14.99 35.31
CA PHE A 83 -28.50 14.59 34.04
C PHE A 83 -27.66 13.62 33.20
N GLY A 84 -26.85 12.77 33.87
CA GLY A 84 -25.86 11.86 33.37
C GLY A 84 -26.19 11.16 32.02
N GLY A 85 -25.57 11.64 30.97
CA GLY A 85 -25.30 10.94 29.72
C GLY A 85 -23.79 11.01 29.45
N PRO A 86 -23.23 10.09 28.67
CA PRO A 86 -21.84 10.19 28.25
C PRO A 86 -21.63 11.52 27.51
N ALA A 87 -20.56 12.27 27.87
CA ALA A 87 -20.20 13.47 27.17
C ALA A 87 -19.74 13.10 25.74
N PRO A 88 -20.31 13.73 24.70
CA PRO A 88 -19.86 13.44 23.33
C PRO A 88 -18.37 13.80 23.17
N CYS A 89 -17.67 13.09 22.33
CA CYS A 89 -16.27 13.34 21.97
C CYS A 89 -16.13 14.66 21.17
N SER A 90 -16.54 15.78 21.75
CA SER A 90 -16.39 17.11 21.17
C SER A 90 -15.10 17.77 21.66
N VAL A 91 -14.51 18.66 20.87
CA VAL A 91 -13.24 19.34 21.14
C VAL A 91 -13.20 20.09 22.49
N ALA A 92 -14.32 20.32 23.12
CA ALA A 92 -14.47 21.04 24.38
C ALA A 92 -14.42 20.14 25.64
N ASP A 93 -14.36 18.82 25.48
CA ASP A 93 -14.48 17.89 26.60
C ASP A 93 -13.10 17.54 27.16
N LEU A 94 -12.81 18.02 28.36
CA LEU A 94 -11.52 17.83 29.06
C LEU A 94 -11.44 16.49 29.80
N ASP A 95 -12.54 15.75 29.93
CA ASP A 95 -12.64 14.49 30.69
C ASP A 95 -12.83 13.27 29.79
N ARG A 96 -12.12 13.20 28.67
CA ARG A 96 -12.19 12.07 27.75
C ARG A 96 -10.84 11.34 27.69
N ASP A 97 -10.89 10.04 27.55
CA ASP A 97 -9.72 9.25 27.20
C ASP A 97 -9.61 9.13 25.68
N GLU A 98 -8.40 9.34 25.14
CA GLU A 98 -8.10 9.21 23.72
C GLU A 98 -7.03 8.15 23.49
N VAL A 99 -7.28 7.25 22.55
CA VAL A 99 -6.27 6.31 22.07
C VAL A 99 -5.95 6.69 20.63
N GLN A 100 -4.78 7.28 20.41
CA GLN A 100 -4.31 7.67 19.08
C GLN A 100 -3.53 6.54 18.46
N PHE A 101 -3.70 6.35 17.12
CA PHE A 101 -2.98 5.38 16.33
C PHE A 101 -2.03 6.09 15.37
N GLU A 102 -0.82 5.56 15.26
CA GLU A 102 0.22 6.13 14.43
C GLU A 102 0.16 5.58 13.00
N HIS A 103 0.07 6.49 12.03
CA HIS A 103 0.14 6.12 10.61
C HIS A 103 1.47 5.43 10.30
N ARG A 104 1.42 4.34 9.52
CA ARG A 104 2.53 3.46 9.11
C ARG A 104 2.96 2.41 10.16
N SER A 105 2.71 2.59 11.44
CA SER A 105 2.95 1.56 12.45
C SER A 105 1.67 0.83 12.85
N ASP A 106 0.62 1.59 13.18
CA ASP A 106 -0.64 1.06 13.67
C ASP A 106 -1.67 0.87 12.56
N PHE A 107 -1.65 1.75 11.56
CA PHE A 107 -2.47 1.63 10.36
C PHE A 107 -1.77 2.12 9.10
N VAL A 108 -2.19 1.59 7.95
CA VAL A 108 -1.66 1.95 6.62
C VAL A 108 -2.83 2.14 5.67
N VAL A 109 -2.82 3.26 4.92
CA VAL A 109 -3.79 3.52 3.86
C VAL A 109 -3.55 2.57 2.69
N GLN A 110 -4.61 2.02 2.15
CA GLN A 110 -4.52 1.10 1.00
C GLN A 110 -4.56 1.87 -0.32
N GLY A 111 -3.86 1.36 -1.33
CA GLY A 111 -3.83 2.00 -2.65
C GLY A 111 -5.22 2.09 -3.27
N TYR A 112 -5.55 3.22 -3.85
CA TYR A 112 -6.88 3.58 -4.39
C TYR A 112 -8.00 3.68 -3.35
N SER A 113 -7.64 3.87 -2.08
CA SER A 113 -8.60 4.30 -1.05
C SER A 113 -9.25 5.63 -1.43
N GLY A 114 -10.49 5.83 -1.02
CA GLY A 114 -11.10 7.17 -1.02
C GLY A 114 -10.60 8.04 0.12
N SER A 115 -10.83 9.36 0.01
CA SER A 115 -10.67 10.28 1.13
C SER A 115 -11.90 10.25 2.01
N VAL A 116 -11.69 10.22 3.33
CA VAL A 116 -12.79 10.31 4.30
C VAL A 116 -12.46 11.27 5.42
N ASN A 117 -13.53 11.88 5.96
CA ASN A 117 -13.47 12.69 7.17
C ASN A 117 -14.65 12.29 8.07
N ILE A 118 -14.39 11.45 9.04
CA ILE A 118 -15.34 10.94 10.02
C ILE A 118 -14.86 11.38 11.40
N PRO A 119 -15.39 12.50 11.94
CA PRO A 119 -15.01 12.94 13.29
C PRO A 119 -15.63 12.03 14.34
N ALA A 120 -14.97 11.90 15.51
CA ALA A 120 -15.47 11.12 16.63
C ALA A 120 -16.84 11.59 17.17
N SER A 121 -17.24 12.80 16.87
CA SER A 121 -18.57 13.33 17.22
C SER A 121 -19.69 12.92 16.24
N SER A 122 -19.37 12.12 15.22
CA SER A 122 -20.36 11.68 14.22
C SER A 122 -21.14 10.46 14.72
N ASP A 123 -22.38 10.29 14.19
CA ASP A 123 -23.19 9.09 14.45
C ASP A 123 -22.77 7.89 13.59
N VAL A 124 -21.53 7.89 13.07
CA VAL A 124 -21.02 6.82 12.21
C VAL A 124 -20.61 5.61 13.06
N GLN A 125 -21.29 4.50 12.83
CA GLN A 125 -21.04 3.26 13.56
C GLN A 125 -19.94 2.44 12.91
N VAL A 126 -19.18 1.69 13.73
CA VAL A 126 -18.27 0.63 13.30
C VAL A 126 -18.96 -0.70 13.53
N ILE A 127 -19.07 -1.51 12.47
CA ILE A 127 -19.70 -2.83 12.52
C ILE A 127 -18.64 -3.91 12.27
N ASP A 128 -18.54 -4.86 13.18
CA ASP A 128 -17.68 -6.04 13.01
C ASP A 128 -18.33 -6.99 12.00
N LEU A 129 -17.68 -7.18 10.87
CA LEU A 129 -18.09 -8.03 9.76
C LEU A 129 -17.33 -9.36 9.74
N ASP A 130 -16.65 -9.71 10.85
CA ASP A 130 -15.84 -10.92 10.94
C ASP A 130 -14.88 -11.06 9.73
N MET A 131 -14.86 -12.16 9.01
CA MET A 131 -14.04 -12.34 7.80
C MET A 131 -14.55 -11.60 6.56
N GLY A 132 -15.64 -10.84 6.66
CA GLY A 132 -16.22 -10.10 5.54
C GLY A 132 -16.71 -10.97 4.36
N ASN A 133 -17.04 -12.24 4.59
CA ASN A 133 -17.55 -13.11 3.55
C ASN A 133 -19.01 -12.76 3.16
N GLU A 134 -19.52 -13.40 2.11
CA GLU A 134 -20.86 -13.13 1.57
C GLU A 134 -22.02 -13.45 2.52
N THR A 135 -21.78 -14.23 3.58
CA THR A 135 -22.82 -14.59 4.57
C THR A 135 -22.97 -13.55 5.67
N GLN A 136 -22.07 -12.58 5.76
CA GLN A 136 -22.14 -11.48 6.72
C GLN A 136 -23.16 -10.42 6.26
N ASP A 137 -23.81 -9.79 7.23
CA ASP A 137 -24.76 -8.70 6.94
C ASP A 137 -24.04 -7.37 6.72
N TRP A 138 -23.51 -7.18 5.52
CA TRP A 138 -22.86 -5.94 5.11
C TRP A 138 -23.79 -4.72 5.16
N SER A 139 -25.10 -4.94 5.00
CA SER A 139 -26.08 -3.85 5.04
C SER A 139 -26.19 -3.20 6.42
N ALA A 140 -25.83 -3.91 7.49
CA ALA A 140 -25.76 -3.36 8.84
C ALA A 140 -24.71 -2.22 8.96
N ALA A 141 -23.66 -2.25 8.13
CA ALA A 141 -22.62 -1.23 8.09
C ALA A 141 -22.93 -0.08 7.10
N SER A 142 -24.10 -0.03 6.51
CA SER A 142 -24.48 1.02 5.56
C SER A 142 -24.34 2.41 6.18
N ASN A 143 -23.71 3.35 5.44
CA ASN A 143 -23.28 4.68 5.91
C ASN A 143 -22.32 4.65 7.12
N GLY A 144 -21.79 3.48 7.49
CA GLY A 144 -20.87 3.25 8.57
C GLY A 144 -19.47 2.81 8.10
N ILE A 145 -18.75 2.20 9.02
CA ILE A 145 -17.43 1.61 8.80
C ILE A 145 -17.52 0.11 9.04
N GLY A 146 -17.07 -0.69 8.06
CA GLY A 146 -16.90 -2.13 8.22
C GLY A 146 -15.54 -2.47 8.82
N LEU A 147 -15.50 -3.31 9.86
CA LEU A 147 -14.30 -3.90 10.43
C LEU A 147 -14.21 -5.35 9.99
N VAL A 148 -13.16 -5.72 9.26
CA VAL A 148 -12.98 -7.07 8.68
C VAL A 148 -11.65 -7.66 9.16
N TRP A 149 -11.65 -8.94 9.51
CA TRP A 149 -10.48 -9.67 10.01
C TRP A 149 -9.84 -10.48 8.90
N LEU A 150 -8.59 -10.19 8.58
CA LEU A 150 -7.82 -10.93 7.58
C LEU A 150 -7.28 -12.21 8.21
N LEU A 151 -7.88 -13.34 7.87
CA LEU A 151 -7.48 -14.65 8.34
C LEU A 151 -6.97 -15.51 7.18
N ASP A 152 -5.89 -16.26 7.43
CA ASP A 152 -5.45 -17.30 6.50
C ASP A 152 -6.42 -18.49 6.58
N GLY A 153 -6.72 -19.09 5.44
CA GLY A 153 -7.55 -20.31 5.42
C GLY A 153 -6.81 -21.49 6.04
N GLU A 154 -7.48 -22.24 6.92
CA GLU A 154 -6.93 -23.43 7.56
C GLU A 154 -7.74 -24.67 7.25
N ASN A 155 -7.07 -25.83 7.22
CA ASN A 155 -7.71 -27.15 7.13
C ASN A 155 -8.78 -27.27 6.02
N GLY A 156 -8.57 -26.56 4.88
CA GLY A 156 -9.52 -26.55 3.76
C GLY A 156 -10.68 -25.56 3.93
N GLN A 157 -10.67 -24.73 4.96
CA GLN A 157 -11.55 -23.55 5.06
C GLN A 157 -10.99 -22.41 4.22
N GLN A 158 -11.88 -21.64 3.62
CA GLN A 158 -11.51 -20.44 2.85
C GLN A 158 -11.08 -19.35 3.82
N GLY A 159 -9.90 -18.73 3.56
CA GLY A 159 -9.48 -17.52 4.26
C GLY A 159 -10.28 -16.29 3.82
N THR A 160 -9.96 -15.14 4.39
CA THR A 160 -10.55 -13.87 3.98
C THR A 160 -10.31 -13.62 2.50
N GLU A 161 -11.32 -13.13 1.80
CA GLU A 161 -11.23 -12.80 0.38
C GLU A 161 -10.30 -11.60 0.11
N SER A 162 -10.02 -11.33 -1.15
CA SER A 162 -9.11 -10.24 -1.54
C SER A 162 -9.67 -8.87 -1.14
N ASN A 163 -8.80 -7.90 -0.89
CA ASN A 163 -9.17 -6.51 -0.62
C ASN A 163 -10.12 -5.93 -1.68
N THR A 164 -9.94 -6.31 -2.96
CA THR A 164 -10.82 -5.90 -4.06
C THR A 164 -12.25 -6.41 -3.88
N ILE A 165 -12.42 -7.66 -3.49
CA ILE A 165 -13.76 -8.25 -3.25
C ILE A 165 -14.40 -7.62 -2.00
N LEU A 166 -13.65 -7.42 -0.92
CA LEU A 166 -14.14 -6.75 0.28
C LEU A 166 -14.59 -5.31 -0.04
N MET A 167 -13.83 -4.58 -0.86
CA MET A 167 -14.19 -3.22 -1.26
C MET A 167 -15.42 -3.18 -2.17
N LYS A 168 -15.61 -4.13 -3.07
CA LYS A 168 -16.84 -4.24 -3.86
C LYS A 168 -18.06 -4.39 -2.95
N ARG A 169 -18.00 -5.26 -1.95
CA ARG A 169 -19.08 -5.40 -0.96
C ARG A 169 -19.31 -4.11 -0.17
N ALA A 170 -18.24 -3.42 0.23
CA ALA A 170 -18.35 -2.14 0.90
C ALA A 170 -19.08 -1.11 0.02
N GLN A 171 -18.76 -1.04 -1.26
CA GLN A 171 -19.41 -0.16 -2.23
C GLN A 171 -20.88 -0.52 -2.46
N GLU A 172 -21.19 -1.80 -2.70
CA GLU A 172 -22.56 -2.31 -2.89
C GLU A 172 -23.46 -2.01 -1.68
N ASN A 173 -22.89 -1.93 -0.48
CA ASN A 173 -23.63 -1.65 0.75
C ASN A 173 -23.47 -0.21 1.25
N SER A 174 -22.89 0.69 0.45
CA SER A 174 -22.76 2.12 0.74
C SER A 174 -22.01 2.40 2.06
N LEU A 175 -20.93 1.68 2.35
CA LEU A 175 -20.05 1.98 3.47
C LEU A 175 -19.30 3.29 3.22
N ARG A 176 -18.95 3.98 4.30
CA ARG A 176 -18.07 5.17 4.26
C ARG A 176 -16.59 4.82 4.50
N GLY A 177 -16.36 3.70 5.17
CA GLY A 177 -15.00 3.22 5.46
C GLY A 177 -14.94 1.71 5.57
N LEU A 178 -13.78 1.17 5.24
CA LEU A 178 -13.43 -0.24 5.40
C LEU A 178 -12.10 -0.32 6.15
N ILE A 179 -12.10 -1.00 7.28
CA ILE A 179 -10.92 -1.27 8.09
C ILE A 179 -10.66 -2.77 8.04
N VAL A 180 -9.52 -3.17 7.50
CA VAL A 180 -9.07 -4.56 7.47
C VAL A 180 -8.01 -4.77 8.53
N VAL A 181 -8.27 -5.68 9.44
CA VAL A 181 -7.34 -6.04 10.52
C VAL A 181 -6.41 -7.14 10.02
N ASN A 182 -5.11 -6.91 10.04
CA ASN A 182 -4.15 -7.97 9.80
C ASN A 182 -4.10 -8.90 11.03
N SER A 183 -4.70 -10.07 10.95
CA SER A 183 -4.82 -11.01 12.08
C SER A 183 -4.40 -12.43 11.70
N ARG A 184 -3.37 -12.56 10.82
CA ARG A 184 -2.83 -13.84 10.41
C ARG A 184 -2.28 -14.63 11.59
N GLN A 185 -2.38 -15.95 11.55
CA GLN A 185 -2.12 -16.82 12.71
C GLN A 185 -0.68 -16.80 13.21
N ASN A 186 0.29 -16.52 12.35
CA ASN A 186 1.72 -16.56 12.70
C ASN A 186 2.27 -15.21 13.15
N CYS A 187 1.43 -14.21 13.40
CA CYS A 187 1.90 -12.88 13.80
C CYS A 187 2.55 -12.86 15.17
N ASP A 188 2.12 -13.73 16.07
CA ASP A 188 2.68 -13.85 17.43
C ASP A 188 4.16 -14.30 17.43
N ASP A 189 4.62 -14.92 16.33
CA ASP A 189 6.02 -15.34 16.14
C ASP A 189 6.92 -14.21 15.62
N LEU A 190 6.35 -13.03 15.28
CA LEU A 190 7.11 -11.89 14.82
C LEU A 190 7.83 -11.19 15.99
N VAL A 191 8.96 -10.57 15.68
CA VAL A 191 9.76 -9.79 16.65
C VAL A 191 8.92 -8.66 17.30
N SER A 192 7.96 -8.11 16.56
CA SER A 192 7.00 -7.11 17.06
C SER A 192 5.98 -7.67 18.03
N GLY A 193 5.73 -8.99 18.03
CA GLY A 193 4.63 -9.62 18.78
C GLY A 193 3.24 -9.24 18.28
N ASP A 194 3.11 -8.58 17.13
CA ASP A 194 1.86 -8.12 16.54
C ASP A 194 1.89 -8.28 15.01
N CYS A 195 0.72 -8.48 14.41
CA CYS A 195 0.53 -8.42 12.97
C CYS A 195 0.50 -6.96 12.51
N VAL A 196 1.62 -6.49 11.95
CA VAL A 196 1.72 -5.12 11.45
C VAL A 196 0.92 -4.91 10.16
N PRO A 197 0.35 -3.72 9.93
CA PRO A 197 -0.35 -3.41 8.68
C PRO A 197 0.62 -3.29 7.50
N TYR A 198 0.15 -3.59 6.30
CA TYR A 198 0.89 -3.39 5.07
C TYR A 198 0.02 -2.74 3.99
N SER A 199 0.66 -2.02 3.07
CA SER A 199 -0.04 -1.40 1.94
C SER A 199 -0.20 -2.39 0.79
N LYS A 200 -1.41 -2.40 0.20
CA LYS A 200 -1.72 -3.12 -1.03
C LYS A 200 -2.74 -2.34 -1.84
N SER A 201 -2.52 -2.22 -3.14
CA SER A 201 -3.46 -1.56 -4.02
C SER A 201 -4.66 -2.44 -4.35
N LEU A 202 -5.82 -1.81 -4.54
CA LEU A 202 -6.99 -2.46 -5.13
C LEU A 202 -6.74 -2.72 -6.63
N ASP A 203 -7.30 -3.80 -7.16
CA ASP A 203 -7.43 -3.95 -8.59
C ASP A 203 -8.63 -3.12 -9.08
N ILE A 204 -8.34 -1.87 -9.45
CA ILE A 204 -9.37 -0.93 -9.88
C ILE A 204 -9.98 -1.25 -11.25
N THR A 205 -9.39 -2.16 -12.02
CA THR A 205 -9.94 -2.60 -13.31
C THR A 205 -11.18 -3.47 -13.12
N GLU A 206 -11.36 -4.01 -11.93
CA GLU A 206 -12.52 -4.83 -11.57
C GLU A 206 -13.75 -4.03 -11.14
N PHE A 207 -13.70 -2.69 -11.07
CA PHE A 207 -14.80 -1.84 -10.66
C PHE A 207 -15.45 -1.13 -11.87
N GLU A 208 -16.78 -1.16 -11.96
CA GLU A 208 -17.54 -0.35 -12.92
C GLU A 208 -17.46 1.15 -12.55
N GLU A 209 -17.65 1.46 -11.26
CA GLU A 209 -17.41 2.76 -10.67
C GLU A 209 -16.33 2.63 -9.61
N ARG A 210 -15.29 3.46 -9.68
CA ARG A 210 -14.15 3.38 -8.76
C ARG A 210 -14.56 3.77 -7.33
N PRO A 211 -14.12 3.04 -6.28
CA PRO A 211 -14.58 3.24 -4.90
C PRO A 211 -13.85 4.41 -4.20
N TYR A 212 -13.68 5.55 -4.88
CA TYR A 212 -12.89 6.69 -4.40
C TYR A 212 -13.57 7.53 -3.31
N ASP A 213 -14.74 7.13 -2.86
CA ASP A 213 -15.52 7.72 -1.77
C ASP A 213 -15.51 6.90 -0.48
N ILE A 214 -14.84 5.73 -0.49
CA ILE A 214 -14.75 4.83 0.67
C ILE A 214 -13.31 4.85 1.20
N GLY A 215 -13.13 5.29 2.45
CA GLY A 215 -11.85 5.24 3.12
C GLY A 215 -11.43 3.80 3.40
N PHE A 216 -10.21 3.42 3.00
CA PHE A 216 -9.73 2.05 3.14
C PHE A 216 -8.34 1.99 3.78
N VAL A 217 -8.28 1.35 4.94
CA VAL A 217 -7.03 1.13 5.68
C VAL A 217 -6.89 -0.31 6.13
N MET A 218 -5.64 -0.72 6.31
CA MET A 218 -5.30 -1.90 7.08
C MET A 218 -4.73 -1.47 8.42
N VAL A 219 -5.11 -2.16 9.48
CA VAL A 219 -4.61 -1.92 10.85
C VAL A 219 -3.88 -3.14 11.38
N SER A 220 -3.04 -2.95 12.39
CA SER A 220 -2.45 -4.05 13.15
C SER A 220 -3.51 -4.86 13.90
N LYS A 221 -3.16 -6.08 14.33
CA LYS A 221 -4.07 -6.93 15.11
C LYS A 221 -4.48 -6.24 16.41
N SER A 222 -3.53 -5.68 17.14
CA SER A 222 -3.80 -5.00 18.41
C SER A 222 -4.71 -3.78 18.26
N VAL A 223 -4.56 -3.01 17.19
CA VAL A 223 -5.45 -1.89 16.85
C VAL A 223 -6.86 -2.39 16.52
N GLY A 224 -6.97 -3.45 15.72
CA GLY A 224 -8.27 -4.07 15.41
C GLY A 224 -8.99 -4.55 16.68
N GLU A 225 -8.27 -5.20 17.59
CA GLU A 225 -8.79 -5.61 18.91
C GLU A 225 -9.26 -4.41 19.73
N SER A 226 -8.47 -3.33 19.77
CA SER A 226 -8.85 -2.10 20.46
C SER A 226 -10.11 -1.46 19.88
N ILE A 227 -10.24 -1.40 18.55
CA ILE A 227 -11.45 -0.89 17.89
C ILE A 227 -12.66 -1.77 18.23
N ARG A 228 -12.53 -3.10 18.16
CA ARG A 228 -13.62 -4.01 18.50
C ARG A 228 -14.05 -3.85 19.96
N ASP A 229 -13.10 -3.84 20.89
CA ASP A 229 -13.42 -3.83 22.32
C ASP A 229 -13.95 -2.48 22.79
N GLN A 230 -13.39 -1.36 22.30
CA GLN A 230 -13.71 -0.03 22.79
C GLN A 230 -14.80 0.68 21.98
N VAL A 231 -14.95 0.36 20.67
CA VAL A 231 -15.93 1.00 19.80
C VAL A 231 -17.12 0.08 19.52
N VAL A 232 -16.86 -1.14 19.01
CA VAL A 232 -17.97 -2.06 18.64
C VAL A 232 -18.69 -2.60 19.87
N ASN A 233 -17.96 -2.99 20.93
CA ASN A 233 -18.50 -3.61 22.13
C ASN A 233 -18.73 -2.63 23.29
N SER A 234 -18.45 -1.34 23.11
CA SER A 234 -18.53 -0.32 24.15
C SER A 234 -19.09 0.99 23.59
N GLU A 235 -18.90 2.11 24.31
CA GLU A 235 -19.42 3.42 23.95
C GLU A 235 -18.38 4.34 23.27
N GLY A 236 -17.18 3.80 22.95
CA GLY A 236 -16.13 4.55 22.27
C GLY A 236 -16.55 4.92 20.84
N MET A 237 -16.00 6.02 20.34
CA MET A 237 -16.24 6.53 18.99
C MET A 237 -14.96 6.57 18.22
N LEU A 238 -14.97 6.13 16.97
CA LEU A 238 -13.82 6.18 16.09
C LEU A 238 -13.78 7.51 15.34
N GLU A 239 -12.66 8.21 15.43
CA GLU A 239 -12.30 9.26 14.49
C GLU A 239 -11.45 8.65 13.38
N PHE A 240 -11.83 8.91 12.13
CA PHE A 240 -11.15 8.35 10.98
C PHE A 240 -11.08 9.40 9.86
N ARG A 241 -9.87 9.91 9.61
CA ARG A 241 -9.61 10.91 8.57
C ARG A 241 -8.40 10.51 7.77
N ILE A 242 -8.59 10.34 6.47
CA ILE A 242 -7.51 10.12 5.51
C ILE A 242 -7.75 10.96 4.26
N GLU A 243 -6.66 11.38 3.64
CA GLU A 243 -6.66 12.13 2.40
C GLU A 243 -5.85 11.37 1.34
N VAL A 244 -6.51 11.05 0.24
CA VAL A 244 -5.93 10.38 -0.93
C VAL A 244 -6.39 11.09 -2.18
N ASP A 245 -5.45 11.46 -3.04
CA ASP A 245 -5.74 12.03 -4.35
C ASP A 245 -5.68 10.94 -5.42
N ASN A 246 -6.84 10.52 -5.90
CA ASN A 246 -6.98 9.52 -6.94
C ASN A 246 -7.06 10.16 -8.32
N GLN A 247 -6.14 9.84 -9.20
CA GLN A 247 -6.05 10.38 -10.54
C GLN A 247 -6.33 9.32 -11.60
N ASN A 248 -7.15 9.67 -12.59
CA ASN A 248 -7.48 8.77 -13.69
C ASN A 248 -6.36 8.63 -14.72
N ASN A 249 -5.55 9.67 -14.87
CA ASN A 249 -4.45 9.75 -15.84
C ASN A 249 -3.25 10.40 -15.14
N GLY A 250 -2.43 9.60 -14.52
CA GLY A 250 -1.12 10.00 -14.01
C GLY A 250 -0.03 9.39 -14.87
N ASN A 251 1.14 10.00 -14.88
CA ASN A 251 2.26 9.59 -15.72
C ASN A 251 3.20 8.67 -14.92
N VAL A 252 3.59 7.55 -15.53
CA VAL A 252 4.63 6.65 -15.00
C VAL A 252 5.72 6.44 -16.03
N HIS A 253 6.92 6.10 -15.58
CA HIS A 253 8.11 6.04 -16.39
C HIS A 253 8.65 4.61 -16.48
N VAL A 254 8.93 4.15 -17.69
CA VAL A 254 9.51 2.81 -17.94
C VAL A 254 10.86 2.97 -18.61
N PRO A 255 11.97 2.81 -17.88
CA PRO A 255 13.30 2.83 -18.47
C PRO A 255 13.57 1.53 -19.23
N CYS A 256 13.94 1.64 -20.50
CA CYS A 256 14.28 0.53 -21.37
C CYS A 256 15.72 0.67 -21.87
N GLY A 257 16.47 -0.43 -21.86
CA GLY A 257 17.75 -0.57 -22.56
C GLY A 257 17.63 -1.69 -23.60
N ILE A 258 18.18 -1.52 -24.77
CA ILE A 258 18.08 -2.49 -25.87
C ILE A 258 19.48 -2.92 -26.28
N LEU A 259 19.68 -4.22 -26.34
CA LEU A 259 20.84 -4.84 -26.98
C LEU A 259 20.37 -5.50 -28.28
N GLU A 260 20.66 -4.86 -29.42
CA GLU A 260 20.27 -5.36 -30.72
C GLU A 260 21.02 -6.66 -31.06
N GLY A 261 20.30 -7.63 -31.57
CA GLY A 261 20.83 -8.92 -32.01
C GLY A 261 20.74 -9.13 -33.50
N GLU A 262 21.30 -10.24 -33.98
CA GLU A 262 21.31 -10.63 -35.43
C GLU A 262 19.90 -11.00 -35.94
N THR A 263 18.93 -11.29 -35.09
CA THR A 263 17.59 -11.73 -35.42
C THR A 263 16.51 -10.84 -34.81
N GLU A 264 15.28 -10.88 -35.37
CA GLU A 264 14.11 -10.18 -34.84
C GLU A 264 13.51 -10.84 -33.59
N GLN A 265 14.07 -11.95 -33.11
CA GLN A 265 13.58 -12.61 -31.90
C GLN A 265 13.99 -11.80 -30.68
N LEU A 266 13.02 -11.54 -29.81
CA LEU A 266 13.16 -10.68 -28.64
C LEU A 266 13.16 -11.50 -27.34
N VAL A 267 14.11 -11.22 -26.45
CA VAL A 267 14.10 -11.64 -25.04
C VAL A 267 13.85 -10.41 -24.20
N VAL A 268 12.82 -10.42 -23.36
CA VAL A 268 12.50 -9.33 -22.43
C VAL A 268 12.87 -9.76 -21.01
N ILE A 269 13.69 -8.94 -20.35
CA ILE A 269 14.08 -9.11 -18.95
C ILE A 269 13.62 -7.86 -18.21
N GLY A 270 12.81 -8.03 -17.17
CA GLY A 270 12.20 -6.89 -16.49
C GLY A 270 12.04 -7.07 -14.99
N ALA A 271 11.93 -5.93 -14.31
CA ALA A 271 11.56 -5.79 -12.92
C ALA A 271 10.84 -4.45 -12.75
N HIS A 272 9.97 -4.33 -11.72
CA HIS A 272 9.40 -3.03 -11.40
C HIS A 272 10.32 -2.26 -10.43
N HIS A 273 10.41 -0.94 -10.59
CA HIS A 273 11.28 -0.07 -9.80
C HIS A 273 10.53 0.82 -8.81
N ASP A 274 9.22 0.92 -8.97
CA ASP A 274 8.34 1.56 -8.01
C ASP A 274 8.15 0.73 -6.74
N THR A 275 7.65 1.35 -5.70
CA THR A 275 7.38 0.71 -4.42
C THR A 275 6.07 1.22 -3.84
N VAL A 276 5.57 0.55 -2.79
CA VAL A 276 4.51 1.14 -1.96
C VAL A 276 4.99 2.46 -1.33
N TYR A 277 4.05 3.37 -1.04
CA TYR A 277 4.41 4.71 -0.54
C TYR A 277 5.14 4.67 0.82
N ASN A 278 4.84 3.72 1.69
CA ASN A 278 5.30 3.65 3.07
C ASN A 278 6.49 2.71 3.31
N GLY A 279 7.18 2.28 2.26
CA GLY A 279 8.28 1.32 2.36
C GLY A 279 9.39 1.55 1.35
N GLN A 280 10.63 1.33 1.76
CA GLN A 280 11.82 1.47 0.90
C GLN A 280 11.85 0.48 -0.28
N GLY A 281 11.07 -0.59 -0.20
CA GLY A 281 10.97 -1.60 -1.25
C GLY A 281 12.30 -2.30 -1.59
N ALA A 282 13.20 -2.47 -0.61
CA ALA A 282 14.54 -3.02 -0.84
C ALA A 282 14.51 -4.43 -1.45
N VAL A 283 13.54 -5.25 -1.03
CA VAL A 283 13.32 -6.60 -1.57
C VAL A 283 12.29 -6.56 -2.69
N ASP A 284 11.19 -5.86 -2.51
CA ASP A 284 10.09 -5.75 -3.46
C ASP A 284 9.98 -4.31 -4.02
N ASN A 285 10.56 -4.04 -5.20
CA ASN A 285 11.34 -4.97 -6.02
C ASN A 285 12.70 -4.36 -6.43
N THR A 286 13.29 -3.52 -5.56
CA THR A 286 14.61 -2.89 -5.81
C THR A 286 15.70 -3.94 -6.09
N ALA A 287 15.65 -5.09 -5.38
CA ALA A 287 16.60 -6.19 -5.62
C ALA A 287 16.48 -6.75 -7.05
N GLY A 288 15.25 -6.92 -7.55
CA GLY A 288 15.01 -7.34 -8.93
C GLY A 288 15.52 -6.33 -9.94
N THR A 289 15.20 -5.05 -9.74
CA THR A 289 15.66 -3.96 -10.61
C THR A 289 17.19 -3.85 -10.62
N ALA A 290 17.85 -3.90 -9.46
CA ALA A 290 19.32 -3.89 -9.37
C ALA A 290 19.95 -5.10 -10.08
N THR A 291 19.29 -6.25 -10.05
CA THR A 291 19.73 -7.44 -10.79
C THR A 291 19.64 -7.21 -12.31
N VAL A 292 18.54 -6.61 -12.80
CA VAL A 292 18.40 -6.26 -14.22
C VAL A 292 19.47 -5.25 -14.65
N MET A 293 19.77 -4.26 -13.81
CA MET A 293 20.82 -3.26 -14.08
C MET A 293 22.21 -3.93 -14.19
N GLU A 294 22.52 -4.88 -13.30
CA GLU A 294 23.80 -5.62 -13.37
C GLU A 294 23.83 -6.54 -14.60
N MET A 295 22.72 -7.20 -14.95
CA MET A 295 22.63 -7.99 -16.18
C MET A 295 22.89 -7.12 -17.42
N ALA A 296 22.29 -5.94 -17.48
CA ALA A 296 22.54 -4.99 -18.58
C ALA A 296 24.02 -4.61 -18.68
N ARG A 297 24.67 -4.35 -17.54
CA ARG A 297 26.11 -4.07 -17.50
C ARG A 297 26.95 -5.24 -18.03
N GLN A 298 26.63 -6.46 -17.63
CA GLN A 298 27.33 -7.66 -18.11
C GLN A 298 27.11 -7.89 -19.60
N PHE A 299 25.89 -7.68 -20.10
CA PHE A 299 25.59 -7.82 -21.53
C PHE A 299 26.33 -6.76 -22.38
N GLY A 300 26.43 -5.52 -21.89
CA GLY A 300 27.23 -4.49 -22.55
C GLY A 300 28.72 -4.88 -22.68
N LEU A 301 29.32 -5.39 -21.60
CA LEU A 301 30.68 -5.90 -21.62
C LEU A 301 30.88 -7.08 -22.58
N LEU A 302 29.92 -8.00 -22.61
CA LEU A 302 29.95 -9.14 -23.53
C LEU A 302 29.83 -8.70 -25.00
N GLN A 303 29.00 -7.70 -25.30
CA GLN A 303 28.90 -7.15 -26.65
C GLN A 303 30.23 -6.53 -27.12
N GLU A 304 30.93 -5.81 -26.23
CA GLU A 304 32.24 -5.26 -26.55
C GLU A 304 33.28 -6.37 -26.87
N GLU A 305 33.19 -7.52 -26.18
CA GLU A 305 34.14 -8.61 -26.35
C GLU A 305 33.77 -9.57 -27.49
N LEU A 306 32.49 -9.91 -27.65
CA LEU A 306 32.01 -10.98 -28.55
C LEU A 306 31.25 -10.47 -29.77
N GLY A 307 30.86 -9.19 -29.81
CA GLY A 307 29.99 -8.63 -30.84
C GLY A 307 28.49 -8.80 -30.52
N GLU A 308 27.64 -8.59 -31.53
CA GLU A 308 26.19 -8.62 -31.37
C GLU A 308 25.67 -10.02 -30.98
N PRO A 309 24.69 -10.11 -30.08
CA PRO A 309 24.06 -11.38 -29.71
C PRO A 309 23.18 -11.92 -30.86
N VAL A 310 22.86 -13.21 -30.83
CA VAL A 310 21.95 -13.82 -31.81
C VAL A 310 20.51 -13.29 -31.63
N LEU A 311 20.09 -13.08 -30.40
CA LEU A 311 18.75 -12.57 -30.04
C LEU A 311 18.85 -11.13 -29.59
N THR A 312 17.85 -10.31 -29.92
CA THR A 312 17.68 -8.98 -29.32
C THR A 312 17.24 -9.12 -27.86
N ILE A 313 17.88 -8.39 -26.98
CA ILE A 313 17.61 -8.41 -25.50
C ILE A 313 17.17 -7.02 -25.05
#